data_435487d4cceef0a7ffead93c914a663d
#
_entry.id   435487d4cceef0a7ffead93c914a663d
#
_cell.length_a   1.000
_cell.length_b   1.000
_cell.length_c   1.000
_cell.angle_alpha   90.00
_cell.angle_beta   90.00
_cell.angle_gamma   90.00
#
_symmetry.space_group_name_H-M   'P 1'
#
loop_
_entity.id
_entity.type
_entity.pdbx_description
1 polymer ?
#
loop_
_entity_poly.entity_id
_entity_poly.type
_entity_poly.pdbx_seq_one_letter_code
_entity_poly.pdbx_strand_id
1 'polypeptide(L)'
;MKIYTKSGDKGRTSLASGKRVSKSDLRLEAYGTADELNSFVGWLRALLSESQGDWKASIDVQLVWLQNRLFDLGAILAGAPMQMAEGAVNQVEEWIDQMQDQLPELRAFILPGGSQMVAACHVCRTVARRLERAMVVLAESIGEEAERADEDTMIFVNRLSDYCFVLARFIALKEKIELPIWKK
;
A
#
# COMPACT_ATOMS: atom_id res chain seq x y z
N MET A 1 2.09 -17.04 -25.74
CA MET A 1 0.91 -16.15 -25.56
C MET A 1 1.37 -14.72 -25.80
N LYS A 2 0.61 -13.91 -26.59
CA LYS A 2 0.96 -12.48 -26.77
C LYS A 2 0.45 -11.68 -25.58
N ILE A 3 1.29 -10.81 -25.02
CA ILE A 3 0.92 -9.95 -23.88
C ILE A 3 -0.06 -8.85 -24.28
N TYR A 4 0.07 -8.29 -25.47
CA TYR A 4 -0.80 -7.23 -25.96
C TYR A 4 -1.96 -7.78 -26.80
N THR A 5 -3.18 -7.32 -26.52
CA THR A 5 -4.40 -7.71 -27.24
C THR A 5 -4.92 -6.62 -28.18
N LYS A 6 -4.35 -5.40 -28.12
CA LYS A 6 -4.78 -4.18 -28.83
C LYS A 6 -6.23 -3.73 -28.50
N SER A 7 -6.93 -4.42 -27.63
CA SER A 7 -8.31 -4.09 -27.24
C SER A 7 -8.44 -2.80 -26.45
N GLY A 8 -7.32 -2.33 -25.86
CA GLY A 8 -7.25 -1.12 -25.04
C GLY A 8 -6.80 0.15 -25.75
N ASP A 9 -6.45 0.09 -27.04
CA ASP A 9 -5.79 1.20 -27.78
C ASP A 9 -6.69 2.44 -27.96
N LYS A 10 -8.01 2.26 -27.84
CA LYS A 10 -9.01 3.33 -27.92
C LYS A 10 -9.44 3.89 -26.57
N GLY A 11 -8.60 3.78 -25.52
CA GLY A 11 -8.88 4.33 -24.18
C GLY A 11 -9.95 3.59 -23.40
N ARG A 12 -10.29 2.35 -23.76
CA ARG A 12 -11.26 1.50 -23.04
C ARG A 12 -10.60 0.20 -22.57
N THR A 13 -11.09 -0.34 -21.45
CA THR A 13 -10.64 -1.61 -20.88
C THR A 13 -11.81 -2.42 -20.36
N SER A 14 -11.57 -3.66 -19.95
CA SER A 14 -12.57 -4.49 -19.26
C SER A 14 -12.22 -4.61 -17.79
N LEU A 15 -13.22 -4.50 -16.90
CA LEU A 15 -13.12 -4.86 -15.50
C LEU A 15 -13.05 -6.39 -15.33
N ALA A 16 -12.77 -6.86 -14.12
CA ALA A 16 -12.80 -8.28 -13.78
C ALA A 16 -14.17 -8.92 -14.01
N SER A 17 -15.26 -8.15 -13.88
CA SER A 17 -16.63 -8.55 -14.22
C SER A 17 -16.90 -8.69 -15.73
N GLY A 18 -15.93 -8.36 -16.59
CA GLY A 18 -16.09 -8.31 -18.05
C GLY A 18 -16.72 -7.01 -18.59
N LYS A 19 -17.22 -6.12 -17.72
CA LYS A 19 -17.80 -4.83 -18.14
C LYS A 19 -16.73 -3.94 -18.80
N ARG A 20 -17.07 -3.37 -19.97
CA ARG A 20 -16.20 -2.42 -20.70
C ARG A 20 -16.38 -1.00 -20.17
N VAL A 21 -15.30 -0.40 -19.70
CA VAL A 21 -15.28 0.97 -19.14
C VAL A 21 -14.22 1.84 -19.81
N SER A 22 -14.26 3.14 -19.57
CA SER A 22 -13.17 4.05 -19.93
C SER A 22 -11.93 3.78 -19.08
N LYS A 23 -10.74 4.02 -19.62
CA LYS A 23 -9.51 4.01 -18.79
C LYS A 23 -9.44 5.16 -17.79
N SER A 24 -10.34 6.14 -17.87
CA SER A 24 -10.52 7.22 -16.89
C SER A 24 -11.58 6.91 -15.82
N ASP A 25 -12.08 5.68 -15.75
CA ASP A 25 -13.03 5.25 -14.72
C ASP A 25 -12.38 5.27 -13.34
N LEU A 26 -13.12 5.71 -12.31
CA LEU A 26 -12.62 5.82 -10.93
C LEU A 26 -12.16 4.48 -10.35
N ARG A 27 -12.73 3.36 -10.82
CA ARG A 27 -12.25 2.03 -10.44
C ARG A 27 -10.83 1.77 -10.94
N LEU A 28 -10.51 2.23 -12.16
CA LEU A 28 -9.16 2.10 -12.71
C LEU A 28 -8.16 2.97 -11.96
N GLU A 29 -8.55 4.18 -11.55
CA GLU A 29 -7.72 5.03 -10.70
C GLU A 29 -7.41 4.34 -9.37
N ALA A 30 -8.43 3.76 -8.72
CA ALA A 30 -8.26 3.10 -7.44
C ALA A 30 -7.38 1.83 -7.55
N TYR A 31 -7.72 0.86 -8.39
CA TYR A 31 -6.91 -0.35 -8.49
C TYR A 31 -5.55 -0.12 -9.18
N GLY A 32 -5.44 0.88 -10.07
CA GLY A 32 -4.16 1.28 -10.65
C GLY A 32 -3.22 1.86 -9.59
N THR A 33 -3.76 2.64 -8.65
CA THR A 33 -2.99 3.15 -7.50
C THR A 33 -2.61 2.02 -6.54
N ALA A 34 -3.45 1.00 -6.37
CA ALA A 34 -3.09 -0.20 -5.60
C ALA A 34 -1.92 -0.97 -6.24
N ASP A 35 -1.93 -1.11 -7.58
CA ASP A 35 -0.84 -1.74 -8.33
C ASP A 35 0.46 -0.91 -8.26
N GLU A 36 0.36 0.41 -8.33
CA GLU A 36 1.51 1.31 -8.11
C GLU A 36 2.10 1.13 -6.71
N LEU A 37 1.26 1.11 -5.65
CA LEU A 37 1.71 0.85 -4.29
C LEU A 37 2.41 -0.52 -4.19
N ASN A 38 1.83 -1.55 -4.79
CA ASN A 38 2.41 -2.89 -4.82
C ASN A 38 3.79 -2.91 -5.49
N SER A 39 3.95 -2.16 -6.57
CA SER A 39 5.24 -2.00 -7.26
C SER A 39 6.28 -1.30 -6.37
N PHE A 40 5.90 -0.27 -5.62
CA PHE A 40 6.79 0.39 -4.66
C PHE A 40 7.14 -0.51 -3.47
N VAL A 41 6.21 -1.33 -2.99
CA VAL A 41 6.52 -2.38 -1.99
C VAL A 41 7.54 -3.38 -2.54
N GLY A 42 7.42 -3.78 -3.81
CA GLY A 42 8.39 -4.61 -4.49
C GLY A 42 9.78 -3.96 -4.56
N TRP A 43 9.84 -2.66 -4.87
CA TRP A 43 11.10 -1.90 -4.84
C TRP A 43 11.70 -1.82 -3.43
N LEU A 44 10.87 -1.55 -2.41
CA LEU A 44 11.31 -1.56 -1.01
C LEU A 44 11.91 -2.90 -0.61
N ARG A 45 11.31 -4.02 -1.04
CA ARG A 45 11.84 -5.38 -0.83
C ARG A 45 13.20 -5.59 -1.50
N ALA A 46 13.38 -5.07 -2.72
CA ALA A 46 14.67 -5.15 -3.40
C ALA A 46 15.76 -4.41 -2.61
N LEU A 47 15.47 -3.22 -2.10
CA LEU A 47 16.39 -2.47 -1.22
C LEU A 47 16.66 -3.22 0.08
N LEU A 48 15.64 -3.83 0.70
CA LEU A 48 15.76 -4.61 1.92
C LEU A 48 16.71 -5.82 1.74
N SER A 49 16.73 -6.43 0.56
CA SER A 49 17.60 -7.57 0.27
C SER A 49 19.10 -7.23 0.37
N GLU A 50 19.48 -5.98 0.15
CA GLU A 50 20.85 -5.47 0.23
C GLU A 50 21.28 -5.13 1.67
N SER A 51 20.31 -5.00 2.60
CA SER A 51 20.57 -4.65 4.00
C SER A 51 21.19 -5.82 4.78
N GLN A 52 21.79 -5.50 5.93
CA GLN A 52 22.36 -6.47 6.87
C GLN A 52 21.51 -6.54 8.15
N GLY A 53 21.47 -7.71 8.80
CA GLY A 53 20.76 -7.94 10.06
C GLY A 53 19.62 -8.96 9.93
N ASP A 54 19.35 -9.62 11.04
CA ASP A 54 18.34 -10.70 11.18
C ASP A 54 16.90 -10.19 11.16
N TRP A 55 16.68 -8.91 11.49
CA TRP A 55 15.37 -8.26 11.42
C TRP A 55 14.77 -8.22 10.00
N LYS A 56 15.60 -8.23 8.97
CA LYS A 56 15.16 -8.09 7.57
C LYS A 56 14.29 -9.26 7.10
N ALA A 57 14.56 -10.47 7.55
CA ALA A 57 13.79 -11.65 7.15
C ALA A 57 12.32 -11.54 7.59
N SER A 58 12.08 -11.06 8.81
CA SER A 58 10.72 -10.80 9.31
C SER A 58 10.02 -9.72 8.51
N ILE A 59 10.71 -8.62 8.19
CA ILE A 59 10.13 -7.54 7.38
C ILE A 59 9.85 -8.01 5.96
N ASP A 60 10.72 -8.81 5.33
CA ASP A 60 10.45 -9.33 3.98
C ASP A 60 9.19 -10.20 3.94
N VAL A 61 8.99 -11.06 4.95
CA VAL A 61 7.77 -11.87 5.08
C VAL A 61 6.53 -10.97 5.16
N GLN A 62 6.57 -9.90 5.95
CA GLN A 62 5.47 -8.94 6.06
C GLN A 62 5.20 -8.25 4.70
N LEU A 63 6.25 -7.79 4.02
CA LEU A 63 6.11 -7.11 2.73
C LEU A 63 5.59 -8.05 1.63
N VAL A 64 6.01 -9.34 1.60
CA VAL A 64 5.43 -10.35 0.71
C VAL A 64 3.94 -10.52 0.97
N TRP A 65 3.57 -10.62 2.23
CA TRP A 65 2.17 -10.75 2.62
C TRP A 65 1.36 -9.52 2.20
N LEU A 66 1.87 -8.31 2.43
CA LEU A 66 1.24 -7.07 1.98
C LEU A 66 1.07 -7.01 0.46
N GLN A 67 2.05 -7.44 -0.32
CA GLN A 67 1.93 -7.51 -1.78
C GLN A 67 0.78 -8.42 -2.22
N ASN A 68 0.60 -9.57 -1.57
CA ASN A 68 -0.53 -10.46 -1.85
C ASN A 68 -1.87 -9.78 -1.51
N ARG A 69 -1.96 -9.11 -0.35
CA ARG A 69 -3.19 -8.37 0.04
C ARG A 69 -3.48 -7.20 -0.90
N LEU A 70 -2.48 -6.54 -1.45
CA LEU A 70 -2.66 -5.50 -2.46
C LEU A 70 -3.18 -6.05 -3.80
N PHE A 71 -2.81 -7.28 -4.18
CA PHE A 71 -3.43 -7.97 -5.32
C PHE A 71 -4.89 -8.30 -5.05
N ASP A 72 -5.22 -8.82 -3.85
CA ASP A 72 -6.60 -9.08 -3.47
C ASP A 72 -7.43 -7.78 -3.51
N LEU A 73 -6.90 -6.70 -2.94
CA LEU A 73 -7.50 -5.37 -2.98
C LEU A 73 -7.75 -4.90 -4.42
N GLY A 74 -6.75 -5.05 -5.30
CA GLY A 74 -6.89 -4.70 -6.72
C GLY A 74 -8.02 -5.48 -7.39
N ALA A 75 -8.17 -6.77 -7.08
CA ALA A 75 -9.26 -7.60 -7.59
C ALA A 75 -10.64 -7.14 -7.06
N ILE A 76 -10.74 -6.84 -5.76
CA ILE A 76 -11.96 -6.30 -5.13
C ILE A 76 -12.37 -5.00 -5.81
N LEU A 77 -11.45 -4.05 -5.96
CA LEU A 77 -11.69 -2.76 -6.59
C LEU A 77 -12.07 -2.90 -8.08
N ALA A 78 -11.54 -3.93 -8.76
CA ALA A 78 -11.92 -4.27 -10.14
C ALA A 78 -13.28 -4.99 -10.24
N GLY A 79 -13.96 -5.23 -9.11
CA GLY A 79 -15.29 -5.86 -9.06
C GLY A 79 -15.27 -7.39 -9.11
N ALA A 80 -14.18 -8.02 -8.65
CA ALA A 80 -14.18 -9.47 -8.43
C ALA A 80 -15.04 -9.81 -7.19
N PRO A 81 -15.76 -10.96 -7.20
CA PRO A 81 -16.60 -11.40 -6.08
C PRO A 81 -15.74 -12.01 -4.95
N MET A 82 -14.97 -11.17 -4.28
CA MET A 82 -14.10 -11.54 -3.16
C MET A 82 -14.05 -10.44 -2.12
N GLN A 83 -13.60 -10.79 -0.92
CA GLN A 83 -13.43 -9.89 0.22
C GLN A 83 -11.98 -9.89 0.67
N MET A 84 -11.59 -8.87 1.45
CA MET A 84 -10.30 -8.85 2.13
C MET A 84 -10.19 -10.06 3.06
N ALA A 85 -8.97 -10.60 3.19
CA ALA A 85 -8.74 -11.73 4.08
C ALA A 85 -9.12 -11.37 5.53
N GLU A 86 -9.84 -12.27 6.20
CA GLU A 86 -10.21 -12.10 7.61
C GLU A 86 -8.96 -11.86 8.46
N GLY A 87 -9.06 -10.89 9.38
CA GLY A 87 -7.95 -10.51 10.26
C GLY A 87 -6.84 -9.70 9.59
N ALA A 88 -6.98 -9.30 8.33
CA ALA A 88 -5.94 -8.56 7.62
C ALA A 88 -5.61 -7.22 8.31
N VAL A 89 -6.60 -6.52 8.85
CA VAL A 89 -6.42 -5.28 9.60
C VAL A 89 -5.62 -5.55 10.87
N ASN A 90 -6.08 -6.51 11.68
CA ASN A 90 -5.43 -6.87 12.94
C ASN A 90 -3.97 -7.28 12.73
N GLN A 91 -3.66 -8.01 11.67
CA GLN A 91 -2.30 -8.42 11.36
C GLN A 91 -1.39 -7.23 11.08
N VAL A 92 -1.87 -6.21 10.38
CA VAL A 92 -1.09 -4.99 10.12
C VAL A 92 -0.91 -4.19 11.41
N GLU A 93 -1.95 -4.07 12.23
CA GLU A 93 -1.90 -3.39 13.53
C GLU A 93 -0.91 -4.08 14.47
N GLU A 94 -0.90 -5.41 14.57
CA GLU A 94 0.08 -6.16 15.35
C GLU A 94 1.53 -5.88 14.91
N TRP A 95 1.79 -5.79 13.63
CA TRP A 95 3.13 -5.46 13.14
C TRP A 95 3.53 -4.02 13.43
N ILE A 96 2.58 -3.08 13.36
CA ILE A 96 2.79 -1.69 13.75
C ILE A 96 3.21 -1.63 15.23
N ASP A 97 2.44 -2.28 16.11
CA ASP A 97 2.68 -2.28 17.55
C ASP A 97 4.03 -2.91 17.88
N GLN A 98 4.35 -4.09 17.32
CA GLN A 98 5.63 -4.77 17.54
C GLN A 98 6.84 -3.91 17.12
N MET A 99 6.73 -3.14 16.07
CA MET A 99 7.79 -2.22 15.65
C MET A 99 7.82 -0.98 16.57
N GLN A 100 6.66 -0.43 16.89
CA GLN A 100 6.53 0.80 17.67
C GLN A 100 7.05 0.65 19.09
N ASP A 101 6.87 -0.52 19.72
CA ASP A 101 7.41 -0.84 21.06
C ASP A 101 8.95 -0.74 21.14
N GLN A 102 9.64 -0.85 20.00
CA GLN A 102 11.09 -0.73 19.91
C GLN A 102 11.56 0.70 19.61
N LEU A 103 10.64 1.60 19.24
CA LEU A 103 10.99 2.93 18.79
C LEU A 103 11.02 3.96 19.93
N PRO A 104 11.93 4.92 19.88
CA PRO A 104 11.88 6.05 20.79
C PRO A 104 10.63 6.89 20.54
N GLU A 105 10.21 7.64 21.57
CA GLU A 105 9.09 8.57 21.46
C GLU A 105 9.29 9.57 20.31
N LEU A 106 8.23 9.81 19.52
CA LEU A 106 8.25 10.79 18.43
C LEU A 106 8.00 12.19 18.99
N ARG A 107 9.04 13.04 19.02
CA ARG A 107 8.98 14.41 19.60
C ARG A 107 8.93 15.53 18.55
N ALA A 108 9.11 15.21 17.28
CA ALA A 108 9.11 16.19 16.18
C ALA A 108 8.64 15.53 14.88
N PHE A 109 8.20 16.37 13.92
CA PHE A 109 7.91 15.89 12.59
C PHE A 109 9.19 15.48 11.86
N ILE A 110 9.15 14.31 11.22
CA ILE A 110 10.25 13.76 10.43
C ILE A 110 10.05 14.18 8.98
N LEU A 111 11.10 14.69 8.35
CA LEU A 111 11.12 14.88 6.91
C LEU A 111 11.33 13.54 6.20
N PRO A 112 10.63 13.26 5.10
CA PRO A 112 10.86 12.06 4.29
C PRO A 112 12.30 12.03 3.77
N GLY A 113 13.10 11.04 4.19
CA GLY A 113 14.52 10.95 3.84
C GLY A 113 15.28 10.06 4.83
N GLY A 114 16.60 10.11 4.78
CA GLY A 114 17.50 9.26 5.57
C GLY A 114 18.30 8.32 4.65
N SER A 115 17.91 7.06 4.53
CA SER A 115 18.44 6.15 3.51
C SER A 115 17.46 5.98 2.34
N GLN A 116 17.91 5.29 1.29
CA GLN A 116 17.05 4.92 0.17
C GLN A 116 15.85 4.08 0.64
N MET A 117 16.07 3.14 1.55
CA MET A 117 15.04 2.27 2.08
C MET A 117 14.03 3.03 2.95
N VAL A 118 14.50 3.94 3.82
CA VAL A 118 13.65 4.84 4.61
C VAL A 118 12.83 5.74 3.70
N ALA A 119 13.45 6.33 2.67
CA ALA A 119 12.75 7.16 1.69
C ALA A 119 11.69 6.36 0.90
N ALA A 120 11.99 5.11 0.51
CA ALA A 120 11.05 4.21 -0.15
C ALA A 120 9.82 3.89 0.72
N CYS A 121 9.99 3.70 2.04
CA CYS A 121 8.86 3.56 2.96
C CYS A 121 7.96 4.81 2.94
N HIS A 122 8.54 6.01 2.90
CA HIS A 122 7.76 7.24 2.80
C HIS A 122 7.05 7.39 1.45
N VAL A 123 7.63 6.90 0.34
CA VAL A 123 6.93 6.82 -0.96
C VAL A 123 5.73 5.87 -0.82
N CYS A 124 5.92 4.65 -0.32
CA CYS A 124 4.82 3.71 -0.08
C CYS A 124 3.71 4.35 0.79
N ARG A 125 4.09 5.04 1.88
CA ARG A 125 3.16 5.75 2.75
C ARG A 125 2.31 6.77 1.99
N THR A 126 2.91 7.59 1.16
CA THR A 126 2.19 8.65 0.44
C THR A 126 1.32 8.08 -0.69
N VAL A 127 1.74 6.99 -1.33
CA VAL A 127 0.92 6.29 -2.33
C VAL A 127 -0.24 5.56 -1.66
N ALA A 128 -0.06 4.92 -0.49
CA ALA A 128 -1.15 4.35 0.30
C ALA A 128 -2.22 5.41 0.64
N ARG A 129 -1.81 6.60 1.06
CA ARG A 129 -2.73 7.73 1.30
C ARG A 129 -3.43 8.23 0.04
N ARG A 130 -2.78 8.17 -1.13
CA ARG A 130 -3.43 8.47 -2.41
C ARG A 130 -4.46 7.40 -2.77
N LEU A 131 -4.12 6.13 -2.58
CA LEU A 131 -5.04 5.01 -2.76
C LEU A 131 -6.29 5.14 -1.90
N GLU A 132 -6.12 5.44 -0.61
CA GLU A 132 -7.22 5.69 0.32
C GLU A 132 -8.17 6.77 -0.21
N ARG A 133 -7.64 7.91 -0.64
CA ARG A 133 -8.47 8.98 -1.22
C ARG A 133 -9.18 8.57 -2.51
N ALA A 134 -8.51 7.82 -3.39
CA ALA A 134 -9.12 7.30 -4.62
C ALA A 134 -10.27 6.32 -4.31
N MET A 135 -10.13 5.50 -3.27
CA MET A 135 -11.18 4.60 -2.81
C MET A 135 -12.37 5.37 -2.21
N VAL A 136 -12.12 6.44 -1.45
CA VAL A 136 -13.20 7.32 -0.94
C VAL A 136 -13.99 7.93 -2.10
N VAL A 137 -13.31 8.52 -3.09
CA VAL A 137 -13.97 9.10 -4.28
C VAL A 137 -14.77 8.04 -5.05
N LEU A 138 -14.23 6.84 -5.20
CA LEU A 138 -14.92 5.72 -5.81
C LEU A 138 -16.19 5.36 -5.02
N ALA A 139 -16.08 5.20 -3.70
CA ALA A 139 -17.22 4.86 -2.83
C ALA A 139 -18.33 5.90 -2.89
N GLU A 140 -17.99 7.19 -2.88
CA GLU A 140 -18.95 8.30 -3.03
C GLU A 140 -19.65 8.29 -4.39
N SER A 141 -18.93 7.91 -5.47
CA SER A 141 -19.47 7.89 -6.83
C SER A 141 -20.44 6.74 -7.10
N ILE A 142 -20.31 5.63 -6.38
CA ILE A 142 -21.10 4.42 -6.61
C ILE A 142 -22.47 4.47 -5.90
N GLY A 143 -22.63 5.33 -4.87
CA GLY A 143 -23.84 5.43 -4.06
C GLY A 143 -24.01 4.27 -3.07
N GLU A 144 -25.17 4.26 -2.36
CA GLU A 144 -25.41 3.29 -1.28
C GLU A 144 -25.78 1.88 -1.77
N GLU A 145 -26.26 1.75 -3.01
CA GLU A 145 -26.77 0.48 -3.57
C GLU A 145 -25.69 -0.37 -4.28
N ALA A 146 -24.48 0.16 -4.48
CA ALA A 146 -23.43 -0.58 -5.16
C ALA A 146 -22.52 -1.30 -4.16
N GLU A 147 -21.95 -2.44 -4.58
CA GLU A 147 -20.89 -3.15 -3.85
C GLU A 147 -19.72 -2.20 -3.54
N ARG A 148 -19.79 -1.59 -2.38
CA ARG A 148 -18.68 -0.81 -1.81
C ARG A 148 -17.58 -1.79 -1.41
N ALA A 149 -16.33 -1.36 -1.51
CA ALA A 149 -15.28 -1.97 -0.72
C ALA A 149 -15.76 -1.98 0.74
N ASP A 150 -15.72 -3.13 1.39
CA ASP A 150 -16.17 -3.27 2.76
C ASP A 150 -15.36 -2.35 3.71
N GLU A 151 -15.87 -2.16 4.91
CA GLU A 151 -15.24 -1.28 5.90
C GLU A 151 -13.82 -1.74 6.20
N ASP A 152 -13.57 -3.05 6.31
CA ASP A 152 -12.26 -3.63 6.57
C ASP A 152 -11.25 -3.29 5.48
N THR A 153 -11.69 -3.24 4.22
CA THR A 153 -10.84 -2.85 3.07
C THR A 153 -10.35 -1.39 3.19
N MET A 154 -11.23 -0.48 3.62
CA MET A 154 -10.87 0.92 3.84
C MET A 154 -9.94 1.08 5.03
N ILE A 155 -10.24 0.40 6.14
CA ILE A 155 -9.40 0.40 7.35
C ILE A 155 -8.02 -0.18 7.02
N PHE A 156 -7.94 -1.27 6.28
CA PHE A 156 -6.68 -1.89 5.86
C PHE A 156 -5.78 -0.90 5.12
N VAL A 157 -6.30 -0.18 4.12
CA VAL A 157 -5.50 0.80 3.36
C VAL A 157 -5.04 1.97 4.23
N ASN A 158 -5.88 2.43 5.16
CA ASN A 158 -5.49 3.44 6.14
C ASN A 158 -4.33 2.95 7.00
N ARG A 159 -4.40 1.72 7.56
CA ARG A 159 -3.31 1.11 8.34
C ARG A 159 -2.02 0.88 7.55
N LEU A 160 -2.10 0.66 6.23
CA LEU A 160 -0.89 0.58 5.39
C LEU A 160 -0.06 1.86 5.44
N SER A 161 -0.69 3.03 5.50
CA SER A 161 0.04 4.29 5.62
C SER A 161 0.76 4.40 6.96
N ASP A 162 0.13 3.94 8.04
CA ASP A 162 0.73 3.94 9.38
C ASP A 162 1.87 2.91 9.47
N TYR A 163 1.66 1.71 8.93
CA TYR A 163 2.68 0.68 8.81
C TYR A 163 3.94 1.21 8.09
N CYS A 164 3.78 1.84 6.94
CA CYS A 164 4.90 2.39 6.19
C CYS A 164 5.66 3.48 6.96
N PHE A 165 4.94 4.30 7.73
CA PHE A 165 5.57 5.32 8.60
C PHE A 165 6.37 4.70 9.73
N VAL A 166 5.79 3.72 10.42
CA VAL A 166 6.46 3.03 11.53
C VAL A 166 7.63 2.20 11.01
N LEU A 167 7.48 1.52 9.88
CA LEU A 167 8.55 0.79 9.21
C LEU A 167 9.73 1.69 8.83
N ALA A 168 9.49 2.89 8.32
CA ALA A 168 10.55 3.85 8.01
C ALA A 168 11.40 4.18 9.25
N ARG A 169 10.74 4.41 10.41
CA ARG A 169 11.41 4.67 11.68
C ARG A 169 12.15 3.43 12.21
N PHE A 170 11.55 2.27 12.08
CA PHE A 170 12.13 1.00 12.50
C PHE A 170 13.42 0.69 11.71
N ILE A 171 13.38 0.83 10.38
CA ILE A 171 14.57 0.66 9.53
C ILE A 171 15.67 1.65 9.93
N ALA A 172 15.30 2.92 10.11
CA ALA A 172 16.27 3.94 10.53
C ALA A 172 16.94 3.57 11.87
N LEU A 173 16.17 3.06 12.84
CA LEU A 173 16.71 2.58 14.11
C LEU A 173 17.68 1.41 13.90
N LYS A 174 17.29 0.40 13.12
CA LYS A 174 18.10 -0.82 12.89
C LYS A 174 19.39 -0.52 12.12
N GLU A 175 19.35 0.42 11.18
CA GLU A 175 20.50 0.85 10.39
C GLU A 175 21.28 2.03 11.03
N LYS A 176 20.85 2.50 12.22
CA LYS A 176 21.47 3.62 12.96
C LYS A 176 21.52 4.91 12.10
N ILE A 177 20.46 5.16 11.34
CA ILE A 177 20.31 6.35 10.51
C ILE A 177 19.62 7.43 11.31
N GLU A 178 20.20 8.63 11.33
CA GLU A 178 19.54 9.80 11.88
C GLU A 178 18.47 10.31 10.91
N LEU A 179 17.23 10.43 11.43
CA LEU A 179 16.12 10.93 10.64
C LEU A 179 16.12 12.46 10.62
N PRO A 180 16.00 13.09 9.44
CA PRO A 180 15.95 14.54 9.35
C PRO A 180 14.67 15.08 10.00
N ILE A 181 14.80 16.07 10.88
CA ILE A 181 13.69 16.67 11.61
C ILE A 181 13.27 17.97 10.92
N TRP A 182 11.96 18.19 10.83
CA TRP A 182 11.42 19.46 10.38
C TRP A 182 11.72 20.57 11.40
N LYS A 183 12.36 21.62 10.92
CA LYS A 183 12.68 22.83 11.71
C LYS A 183 11.73 23.94 11.27
N LYS A 184 11.05 24.57 12.24
CA LYS A 184 10.26 25.78 12.00
C LYS A 184 11.17 26.96 11.75
#